data_f9ffaf37e2fdc84830063c2d0e337994
#
_entry.id   f9ffaf37e2fdc84830063c2d0e337994
#
_cell.length_a   1.000
_cell.length_b   1.000
_cell.length_c   1.000
_cell.angle_alpha   90.00
_cell.angle_beta   90.00
_cell.angle_gamma   90.00
#
_symmetry.space_group_name_H-M   'P 1'
#
loop_
_entity.id
_entity.type
_entity.pdbx_description
1 polymer ?
#
loop_
_entity_poly.entity_id
_entity_poly.type
_entity_poly.pdbx_seq_one_letter_code
_entity_poly.pdbx_strand_id
1 'polypeptide(L)'
;DPIVAAANEEEIKRLEDTKVQNEINNYKPEEVKENVSFDEFMKLDIRVGTVLECQKVPKADKLLQFKIDDGMGGRTIVSGIAQHYNPEDLVGKQVCFIANFPPRKLKGIESQGMILSAEDANGRLVVISPSDLVTNGVKVC
;
A
#
# COMPACT_ATOMS: atom_id res chain seq x y z
N ASP A 1 11.14 -12.86 31.76
CA ASP A 1 12.32 -12.83 30.89
C ASP A 1 12.61 -11.39 30.45
N PRO A 2 13.81 -10.84 30.75
CA PRO A 2 14.12 -9.45 30.44
C PRO A 2 14.04 -9.10 28.95
N ILE A 3 14.34 -10.05 28.06
CA ILE A 3 14.29 -9.82 26.61
C ILE A 3 12.83 -9.68 26.15
N VAL A 4 11.96 -10.53 26.66
CA VAL A 4 10.54 -10.48 26.33
C VAL A 4 9.91 -9.20 26.90
N ALA A 5 10.27 -8.82 28.11
CA ALA A 5 9.76 -7.58 28.73
C ALA A 5 10.19 -6.34 27.95
N ALA A 6 11.42 -6.26 27.47
CA ALA A 6 11.91 -5.14 26.68
C ALA A 6 11.18 -5.03 25.35
N ALA A 7 10.94 -6.15 24.65
CA ALA A 7 10.19 -6.17 23.40
C ALA A 7 8.75 -5.70 23.61
N ASN A 8 8.13 -6.12 24.71
CA ASN A 8 6.76 -5.70 25.05
C ASN A 8 6.68 -4.21 25.35
N GLU A 9 7.69 -3.64 26.01
CA GLU A 9 7.74 -2.20 26.29
C GLU A 9 7.80 -1.36 25.01
N GLU A 10 8.61 -1.76 24.04
CA GLU A 10 8.68 -1.07 22.75
C GLU A 10 7.35 -1.14 22.00
N GLU A 11 6.71 -2.30 22.00
CA GLU A 11 5.44 -2.49 21.35
C GLU A 11 4.34 -1.65 22.02
N ILE A 12 4.28 -1.65 23.35
CA ILE A 12 3.33 -0.83 24.11
C ILE A 12 3.54 0.65 23.83
N LYS A 13 4.78 1.11 23.81
CA LYS A 13 5.10 2.51 23.50
C LYS A 13 4.63 2.92 22.10
N ARG A 14 4.85 2.06 21.12
CA ARG A 14 4.39 2.32 19.74
C ARG A 14 2.88 2.42 19.67
N LEU A 15 2.15 1.54 20.38
CA LEU A 15 0.70 1.56 20.43
C LEU A 15 0.17 2.80 21.14
N GLU A 16 0.84 3.22 22.23
CA GLU A 16 0.48 4.44 22.96
C GLU A 16 0.70 5.68 22.09
N ASP A 17 1.80 5.77 21.38
CA ASP A 17 2.10 6.88 20.47
C ASP A 17 1.04 6.97 19.36
N THR A 18 0.63 5.84 18.79
CA THR A 18 -0.43 5.78 17.78
C THR A 18 -1.77 6.26 18.36
N LYS A 19 -2.10 5.85 19.59
CA LYS A 19 -3.32 6.25 20.26
C LYS A 19 -3.33 7.76 20.50
N VAL A 20 -2.23 8.32 20.99
CA VAL A 20 -2.08 9.76 21.21
C VAL A 20 -2.24 10.52 19.89
N GLN A 21 -1.64 10.04 18.81
CA GLN A 21 -1.76 10.66 17.49
C GLN A 21 -3.21 10.70 17.03
N ASN A 22 -3.95 9.62 17.22
CA ASN A 22 -5.37 9.54 16.87
C ASN A 22 -6.20 10.49 17.71
N GLU A 23 -5.91 10.62 19.00
CA GLU A 23 -6.60 11.56 19.88
C GLU A 23 -6.35 13.02 19.47
N ILE A 24 -5.09 13.37 19.13
CA ILE A 24 -4.72 14.71 18.68
C ILE A 24 -5.44 15.06 17.38
N ASN A 25 -5.53 14.14 16.44
CA ASN A 25 -6.18 14.33 15.16
C ASN A 25 -7.71 14.25 15.25
N ASN A 26 -8.23 13.90 16.41
CA ASN A 26 -9.68 13.71 16.63
C ASN A 26 -10.28 12.73 15.61
N TYR A 27 -9.51 11.71 15.26
CA TYR A 27 -9.87 10.74 14.24
C TYR A 27 -10.88 9.73 14.78
N LYS A 28 -11.92 9.50 14.00
CA LYS A 28 -12.91 8.45 14.28
C LYS A 28 -12.89 7.45 13.14
N PRO A 29 -12.57 6.18 13.41
CA PRO A 29 -12.63 5.16 12.37
C PRO A 29 -14.04 5.01 11.80
N GLU A 30 -14.12 4.69 10.52
CA GLU A 30 -15.40 4.32 9.91
C GLU A 30 -15.91 3.02 10.51
N GLU A 31 -17.23 2.85 10.49
CA GLU A 31 -17.83 1.62 10.95
C GLU A 31 -17.37 0.43 10.10
N VAL A 32 -17.22 -0.71 10.75
CA VAL A 32 -16.85 -1.95 10.05
C VAL A 32 -17.98 -2.33 9.09
N LYS A 33 -17.60 -2.63 7.86
CA LYS A 33 -18.54 -3.05 6.82
C LYS A 33 -19.14 -4.42 7.14
N GLU A 34 -20.17 -4.79 6.37
CA GLU A 34 -20.78 -6.11 6.49
C GLU A 34 -19.75 -7.23 6.34
N ASN A 35 -20.04 -8.36 6.99
CA ASN A 35 -19.15 -9.52 6.92
C ASN A 35 -19.03 -10.03 5.50
N VAL A 36 -17.80 -10.41 5.13
CA VAL A 36 -17.54 -11.16 3.91
C VAL A 36 -17.00 -12.53 4.28
N SER A 37 -17.21 -13.51 3.43
CA SER A 37 -16.68 -14.84 3.65
C SER A 37 -15.20 -14.88 3.28
N PHE A 38 -14.49 -15.87 3.82
CA PHE A 38 -13.10 -16.13 3.44
C PHE A 38 -12.98 -16.43 1.94
N ASP A 39 -13.97 -17.14 1.38
CA ASP A 39 -13.99 -17.43 -0.06
C ASP A 39 -14.10 -16.17 -0.90
N GLU A 40 -14.85 -15.17 -0.45
CA GLU A 40 -14.92 -13.88 -1.13
C GLU A 40 -13.59 -13.15 -1.10
N PHE A 41 -12.88 -13.18 0.03
CA PHE A 41 -11.54 -12.61 0.15
C PHE A 41 -10.58 -13.32 -0.81
N MET A 42 -10.66 -14.62 -0.93
CA MET A 42 -9.77 -15.40 -1.79
C MET A 42 -9.98 -15.15 -3.29
N LYS A 43 -11.06 -14.49 -3.66
CA LYS A 43 -11.26 -14.04 -5.04
C LYS A 43 -10.36 -12.88 -5.43
N LEU A 44 -9.91 -12.12 -4.45
CA LEU A 44 -8.93 -11.05 -4.68
C LEU A 44 -7.53 -11.65 -4.80
N ASP A 45 -6.81 -11.28 -5.84
CA ASP A 45 -5.42 -11.69 -6.00
C ASP A 45 -4.52 -10.52 -5.58
N ILE A 46 -4.17 -10.50 -4.30
CA ILE A 46 -3.30 -9.47 -3.73
C ILE A 46 -1.89 -10.04 -3.68
N ARG A 47 -0.94 -9.32 -4.26
CA ARG A 47 0.45 -9.77 -4.36
C ARG A 47 1.41 -8.67 -3.93
N VAL A 48 2.67 -9.05 -3.73
CA VAL A 48 3.76 -8.13 -3.41
C VAL A 48 4.66 -8.01 -4.64
N GLY A 49 5.05 -6.79 -4.96
CA GLY A 49 5.99 -6.51 -6.04
C GLY A 49 6.94 -5.39 -5.67
N THR A 50 8.05 -5.30 -6.39
CA THR A 50 9.05 -4.24 -6.19
C THR A 50 8.86 -3.15 -7.23
N VAL A 51 8.88 -1.89 -6.79
CA VAL A 51 8.83 -0.74 -7.70
C VAL A 51 10.18 -0.60 -8.40
N LEU A 52 10.20 -0.85 -9.70
CA LEU A 52 11.40 -0.70 -10.52
C LEU A 52 11.58 0.73 -10.99
N GLU A 53 10.50 1.37 -11.41
CA GLU A 53 10.49 2.75 -11.88
C GLU A 53 9.21 3.43 -11.38
N CYS A 54 9.32 4.71 -11.10
CA CYS A 54 8.19 5.54 -10.71
C CYS A 54 8.39 6.93 -11.28
N GLN A 55 7.35 7.46 -11.95
CA GLN A 55 7.43 8.79 -12.55
C GLN A 55 6.07 9.48 -12.51
N LYS A 56 6.09 10.80 -12.56
CA LYS A 56 4.87 11.59 -12.64
C LYS A 56 4.26 11.43 -14.04
N VAL A 57 2.92 11.39 -14.07
CA VAL A 57 2.17 11.33 -15.32
C VAL A 57 2.01 12.76 -15.86
N PRO A 58 2.43 13.06 -17.10
CA PRO A 58 2.24 14.38 -17.68
C PRO A 58 0.76 14.79 -17.69
N LYS A 59 0.48 16.06 -17.35
CA LYS A 59 -0.86 16.63 -17.30
C LYS A 59 -1.79 15.96 -16.27
N ALA A 60 -1.24 15.23 -15.31
CA ALA A 60 -2.03 14.56 -14.27
C ALA A 60 -1.29 14.69 -12.94
N ASP A 61 -1.49 15.82 -12.25
CA ASP A 61 -0.73 16.20 -11.06
C ASP A 61 -0.89 15.23 -9.90
N LYS A 62 -1.96 14.44 -9.89
CA LYS A 62 -2.24 13.51 -8.81
C LYS A 62 -1.76 12.10 -9.08
N LEU A 63 -1.30 11.80 -10.30
CA LEU A 63 -0.98 10.44 -10.71
C LEU A 63 0.52 10.18 -10.76
N LEU A 64 0.92 9.00 -10.26
CA LEU A 64 2.23 8.42 -10.47
C LEU A 64 2.08 7.14 -11.28
N GLN A 65 2.99 6.94 -12.23
CA GLN A 65 3.09 5.71 -13.01
C GLN A 65 4.19 4.84 -12.42
N PHE A 66 3.84 3.61 -12.11
CA PHE A 66 4.76 2.63 -11.54
C PHE A 66 5.03 1.52 -12.53
N LYS A 67 6.29 1.13 -12.61
CA LYS A 67 6.67 -0.13 -13.23
C LYS A 67 7.08 -1.08 -12.13
N ILE A 68 6.35 -2.18 -12.00
CA ILE A 68 6.47 -3.10 -10.87
C ILE A 68 6.95 -4.46 -11.36
N ASP A 69 7.97 -4.99 -10.68
CA ASP A 69 8.36 -6.39 -10.83
C ASP A 69 7.41 -7.24 -10.00
N ASP A 70 6.48 -7.88 -10.68
CA ASP A 70 5.46 -8.71 -10.07
C ASP A 70 5.79 -10.20 -10.07
N GLY A 71 7.02 -10.54 -10.43
CA GLY A 71 7.45 -11.94 -10.56
C GLY A 71 6.88 -12.65 -11.79
N MET A 72 6.14 -11.94 -12.64
CA MET A 72 5.42 -12.49 -13.79
C MET A 72 5.65 -11.67 -15.06
N GLY A 73 6.86 -11.13 -15.24
CA GLY A 73 7.20 -10.33 -16.41
C GLY A 73 7.03 -8.82 -16.27
N GLY A 74 6.53 -8.38 -15.14
CA GLY A 74 6.34 -6.95 -14.87
C GLY A 74 5.00 -6.41 -15.32
N ARG A 75 4.59 -5.30 -14.70
CA ARG A 75 3.34 -4.60 -15.05
C ARG A 75 3.43 -3.12 -14.76
N THR A 76 2.54 -2.36 -15.38
CA THR A 76 2.40 -0.93 -15.13
C THR A 76 1.14 -0.68 -14.30
N ILE A 77 1.28 0.10 -13.22
CA ILE A 77 0.16 0.52 -12.39
C ILE A 77 0.21 2.04 -12.26
N VAL A 78 -0.94 2.69 -12.36
CA VAL A 78 -1.07 4.13 -12.12
C VAL A 78 -1.85 4.33 -10.82
N SER A 79 -1.32 5.17 -9.94
CA SER A 79 -1.94 5.42 -8.64
C SER A 79 -2.00 6.91 -8.34
N GLY A 80 -3.06 7.34 -7.64
CA GLY A 80 -3.33 8.74 -7.32
C GLY A 80 -2.59 9.26 -6.09
N ILE A 81 -1.30 8.96 -5.95
CA ILE A 81 -0.51 9.32 -4.76
C ILE A 81 0.61 10.33 -5.04
N ALA A 82 0.59 10.99 -6.19
CA ALA A 82 1.66 11.91 -6.58
C ALA A 82 1.85 13.09 -5.63
N GLN A 83 0.79 13.50 -4.93
CA GLN A 83 0.85 14.60 -3.97
C GLN A 83 1.45 14.19 -2.63
N HIS A 84 1.64 12.90 -2.39
CA HIS A 84 2.08 12.35 -1.10
C HIS A 84 3.48 11.76 -1.15
N TYR A 85 4.01 11.50 -2.34
CA TYR A 85 5.32 10.86 -2.53
C TYR A 85 6.09 11.50 -3.66
N ASN A 86 7.40 11.61 -3.48
CA ASN A 86 8.30 11.84 -4.60
C ASN A 86 8.58 10.50 -5.29
N PRO A 87 8.57 10.46 -6.64
CA PRO A 87 8.78 9.18 -7.35
C PRO A 87 10.04 8.43 -6.92
N GLU A 88 11.14 9.13 -6.74
CA GLU A 88 12.42 8.52 -6.36
C GLU A 88 12.39 7.85 -4.98
N ASP A 89 11.49 8.26 -4.09
CA ASP A 89 11.38 7.68 -2.75
C ASP A 89 10.72 6.31 -2.76
N LEU A 90 10.01 5.97 -3.84
CA LEU A 90 9.30 4.70 -3.96
C LEU A 90 10.08 3.64 -4.74
N VAL A 91 11.04 4.05 -5.55
CA VAL A 91 11.85 3.10 -6.35
C VAL A 91 12.64 2.19 -5.41
N GLY A 92 12.58 0.89 -5.68
CA GLY A 92 13.25 -0.13 -4.88
C GLY A 92 12.44 -0.63 -3.69
N LYS A 93 11.29 -0.02 -3.38
CA LYS A 93 10.42 -0.48 -2.29
C LYS A 93 9.46 -1.55 -2.78
N GLN A 94 9.12 -2.46 -1.88
CA GLN A 94 8.06 -3.44 -2.14
C GLN A 94 6.72 -2.85 -1.73
N VAL A 95 5.70 -3.11 -2.54
CA VAL A 95 4.33 -2.65 -2.29
C VAL A 95 3.36 -3.81 -2.50
N CYS A 96 2.20 -3.72 -1.85
CA CYS A 96 1.12 -4.67 -2.05
C CYS A 96 0.17 -4.12 -3.10
N PHE A 97 -0.26 -4.96 -4.04
CA PHE A 97 -1.18 -4.55 -5.09
C PHE A 97 -2.20 -5.64 -5.41
N ILE A 98 -3.34 -5.24 -5.94
CA ILE A 98 -4.36 -6.15 -6.42
C ILE A 98 -4.06 -6.46 -7.89
N ALA A 99 -3.82 -7.75 -8.19
CA ALA A 99 -3.37 -8.19 -9.51
C ALA A 99 -4.51 -8.50 -10.47
N ASN A 100 -5.70 -8.81 -9.97
CA ASN A 100 -6.80 -9.30 -10.80
C ASN A 100 -7.95 -8.32 -11.02
N PHE A 101 -7.67 -7.01 -10.94
CA PHE A 101 -8.60 -6.01 -11.44
C PHE A 101 -8.47 -5.90 -12.96
N PRO A 102 -9.57 -5.63 -13.68
CA PRO A 102 -9.49 -5.36 -15.11
C PRO A 102 -8.60 -4.16 -15.38
N PRO A 103 -7.78 -4.19 -16.45
CA PRO A 103 -6.97 -3.04 -16.81
C PRO A 103 -7.83 -1.80 -17.07
N ARG A 104 -7.34 -0.64 -16.61
CA ARG A 104 -8.01 0.66 -16.81
C ARG A 104 -7.05 1.62 -17.47
N LYS A 105 -7.56 2.46 -18.37
CA LYS A 105 -6.79 3.56 -18.93
C LYS A 105 -6.96 4.81 -18.08
N LEU A 106 -5.85 5.35 -17.59
CA LEU A 106 -5.81 6.61 -16.84
C LEU A 106 -4.86 7.55 -17.57
N LYS A 107 -5.40 8.63 -18.12
CA LYS A 107 -4.64 9.61 -18.92
C LYS A 107 -3.82 8.95 -20.05
N GLY A 108 -4.43 7.97 -20.74
CA GLY A 108 -3.80 7.27 -21.85
C GLY A 108 -2.87 6.14 -21.45
N ILE A 109 -2.67 5.88 -20.16
CA ILE A 109 -1.81 4.82 -19.66
C ILE A 109 -2.66 3.68 -19.13
N GLU A 110 -2.38 2.46 -19.57
CA GLU A 110 -3.09 1.28 -19.10
C GLU A 110 -2.54 0.87 -17.72
N SER A 111 -3.40 0.90 -16.71
CA SER A 111 -3.07 0.47 -15.35
C SER A 111 -3.53 -0.96 -15.15
N GLN A 112 -2.61 -1.85 -14.78
CA GLN A 112 -2.83 -3.29 -14.69
C GLN A 112 -2.92 -3.74 -13.23
N GLY A 113 -3.73 -3.06 -12.44
CA GLY A 113 -3.94 -3.37 -11.04
C GLY A 113 -4.09 -2.12 -10.19
N MET A 114 -4.09 -2.32 -8.87
CA MET A 114 -4.24 -1.22 -7.91
C MET A 114 -3.24 -1.40 -6.77
N ILE A 115 -2.45 -0.37 -6.51
CA ILE A 115 -1.58 -0.35 -5.34
C ILE A 115 -2.43 -0.06 -4.10
N LEU A 116 -2.23 -0.85 -3.06
CA LEU A 116 -2.93 -0.65 -1.79
C LEU A 116 -2.27 0.47 -1.01
N SER A 117 -3.08 1.37 -0.49
CA SER A 117 -2.62 2.45 0.37
C SER A 117 -3.62 2.69 1.49
N ALA A 118 -3.13 3.21 2.60
CA ALA A 118 -3.95 3.61 3.73
C ALA A 118 -4.06 5.13 3.75
N GLU A 119 -5.25 5.64 4.02
CA GLU A 119 -5.46 7.08 4.18
C GLU A 119 -5.39 7.43 5.66
N ASP A 120 -4.43 8.28 6.00
CA ASP A 120 -4.25 8.75 7.38
C ASP A 120 -5.35 9.76 7.75
N ALA A 121 -5.46 10.05 9.05
CA ALA A 121 -6.47 10.96 9.59
C ALA A 121 -6.42 12.36 8.96
N ASN A 122 -5.25 12.80 8.51
CA ASN A 122 -5.07 14.09 7.84
C ASN A 122 -5.18 14.03 6.32
N GLY A 123 -5.64 12.91 5.76
CA GLY A 123 -5.82 12.72 4.31
C GLY A 123 -4.57 12.28 3.56
N ARG A 124 -3.46 12.04 4.25
CA ARG A 124 -2.24 11.56 3.61
C ARG A 124 -2.38 10.09 3.23
N LEU A 125 -2.03 9.76 1.99
CA LEU A 125 -2.02 8.37 1.51
C LEU A 125 -0.65 7.74 1.75
N VAL A 126 -0.65 6.55 2.35
CA VAL A 126 0.58 5.81 2.67
C VAL A 126 0.47 4.42 2.04
N VAL A 127 1.45 4.03 1.24
CA VAL A 127 1.44 2.73 0.58
C VAL A 127 1.60 1.60 1.60
N ILE A 128 0.94 0.47 1.32
CA ILE A 128 1.03 -0.73 2.16
C ILE A 128 2.19 -1.57 1.66
N SER A 129 3.11 -1.89 2.55
CA SER A 129 4.32 -2.66 2.25
C SER A 129 4.48 -3.82 3.22
N PRO A 130 5.12 -4.93 2.83
CA PRO A 130 5.44 -5.97 3.78
C PRO A 130 6.50 -5.47 4.77
N SER A 131 6.46 -5.99 6.01
CA SER A 131 7.42 -5.56 7.05
C SER A 131 8.86 -6.02 6.77
N ASP A 132 9.01 -7.11 6.03
CA ASP A 132 10.30 -7.63 5.58
C ASP A 132 10.23 -7.92 4.09
N LEU A 133 11.40 -8.00 3.44
CA LEU A 133 11.48 -8.33 2.03
C LEU A 133 10.98 -9.76 1.79
N VAL A 134 10.17 -9.92 0.76
CA VAL A 134 9.65 -11.21 0.32
C VAL A 134 9.91 -11.36 -1.19
N THR A 135 9.71 -12.56 -1.71
CA THR A 135 9.83 -12.80 -3.15
C THR A 135 8.73 -12.07 -3.91
N ASN A 136 9.10 -11.39 -5.00
CA ASN A 136 8.11 -10.72 -5.85
C ASN A 136 7.10 -11.72 -6.42
N GLY A 137 5.83 -11.36 -6.38
CA GLY A 137 4.74 -12.19 -6.86
C GLY A 137 4.09 -13.09 -5.82
N VAL A 138 4.58 -13.09 -4.56
CA VAL A 138 3.94 -13.88 -3.51
C VAL A 138 2.59 -13.29 -3.14
N LYS A 139 1.68 -14.16 -2.75
CA LYS A 139 0.30 -13.76 -2.40
C LYS A 139 0.21 -13.25 -0.98
N VAL A 140 -0.66 -12.29 -0.78
CA VAL A 140 -1.10 -11.83 0.53
C VAL A 140 -2.30 -12.68 0.95
N CYS A 141 -2.21 -13.26 2.12
CA CYS A 141 -3.25 -14.18 2.62
C CYS A 141 -3.69 -13.82 4.04
#